data_c711cec9a40a8e16eff4df310b5e66d5
#
_entry.id   c711cec9a40a8e16eff4df310b5e66d5
#
_cell.length_a   1.000
_cell.length_b   1.000
_cell.length_c   1.000
_cell.angle_alpha   90.00
_cell.angle_beta   90.00
_cell.angle_gamma   90.00
#
_symmetry.space_group_name_H-M   'P 1'
#
loop_
_entity.id
_entity.type
_entity.pdbx_description
1 polymer ?
#
loop_
_entity_poly.entity_id
_entity_poly.type
_entity_poly.pdbx_seq_one_letter_code
_entity_poly.pdbx_strand_id
1 'polypeptide(L)'
;GKALVRWKYQRYIKDYLRCIAAVDDSIGRVLGYLDKEGLADNTIVIYSSDQGFYLGDHGWFDKRWMYEESLRMPLIVRWPGVIKPGTANHHLVQNLDYAETFLDVAGLAIPEDMQGRSLLPLFKGESPADWRDSIYYHYLEFPGAHSVRRHYGVRTRTHKLIRYYNIDEWELFDLSKDPDELVSVHGKKEYAAVQKDLEQELSRLQKLYSDNEPEKSGKKAKKNTKGLKRKARQIKLQKVLHLEK
;
A
#
# COMPACT_ATOMS: atom_id res chain seq x y z
N GLY A 1 21.43 -11.62 22.18
CA GLY A 1 20.93 -10.55 23.05
C GLY A 1 20.52 -9.31 22.26
N LYS A 2 19.95 -8.31 22.93
CA LYS A 2 19.44 -7.03 22.33
C LYS A 2 20.51 -6.32 21.47
N ALA A 3 21.77 -6.30 21.92
CA ALA A 3 22.88 -5.67 21.18
C ALA A 3 23.10 -6.28 19.80
N LEU A 4 23.03 -7.61 19.66
CA LEU A 4 23.15 -8.29 18.37
C LEU A 4 21.97 -8.00 17.46
N VAL A 5 20.73 -7.92 17.98
CA VAL A 5 19.54 -7.56 17.19
C VAL A 5 19.67 -6.14 16.66
N ARG A 6 20.06 -5.20 17.52
CA ARG A 6 20.31 -3.81 17.15
C ARG A 6 21.42 -3.68 16.10
N TRP A 7 22.50 -4.41 16.22
CA TRP A 7 23.59 -4.44 15.25
C TRP A 7 23.12 -4.99 13.89
N LYS A 8 22.37 -6.11 13.87
CA LYS A 8 21.82 -6.70 12.65
C LYS A 8 20.88 -5.72 11.93
N TYR A 9 20.00 -5.06 12.68
CA TYR A 9 19.09 -4.06 12.12
C TYR A 9 19.84 -2.87 11.53
N GLN A 10 20.83 -2.33 12.26
CA GLN A 10 21.65 -1.23 11.75
C GLN A 10 22.42 -1.61 10.47
N ARG A 11 22.91 -2.83 10.38
CA ARG A 11 23.56 -3.32 9.17
C ARG A 11 22.59 -3.40 8.00
N TYR A 12 21.42 -3.99 8.23
CA TYR A 12 20.35 -4.12 7.24
C TYR A 12 19.90 -2.77 6.71
N ILE A 13 19.57 -1.82 7.58
CA ILE A 13 19.11 -0.48 7.18
C ILE A 13 20.19 0.27 6.39
N LYS A 14 21.46 0.17 6.82
CA LYS A 14 22.55 0.82 6.07
C LYS A 14 22.74 0.23 4.67
N ASP A 15 22.60 -1.08 4.53
CA ASP A 15 22.71 -1.73 3.23
C ASP A 15 21.49 -1.35 2.34
N TYR A 16 20.28 -1.29 2.89
CA TYR A 16 19.09 -0.79 2.21
C TYR A 16 19.27 0.66 1.73
N LEU A 17 19.70 1.56 2.61
CA LEU A 17 19.94 2.97 2.26
C LEU A 17 21.04 3.16 1.19
N ARG A 18 22.07 2.29 1.17
CA ARG A 18 23.07 2.30 0.08
C ARG A 18 22.46 1.94 -1.27
N CYS A 19 21.53 0.99 -1.30
CA CYS A 19 20.77 0.68 -2.52
C CYS A 19 19.95 1.90 -2.98
N ILE A 20 19.27 2.58 -2.05
CA ILE A 20 18.50 3.80 -2.36
C ILE A 20 19.43 4.89 -2.92
N ALA A 21 20.59 5.13 -2.32
CA ALA A 21 21.55 6.09 -2.80
C ALA A 21 22.04 5.76 -4.24
N ALA A 22 22.29 4.49 -4.52
CA ALA A 22 22.69 4.06 -5.87
C ALA A 22 21.56 4.23 -6.91
N VAL A 23 20.29 4.07 -6.49
CA VAL A 23 19.13 4.38 -7.34
C VAL A 23 19.04 5.88 -7.59
N ASP A 24 19.22 6.71 -6.55
CA ASP A 24 19.20 8.17 -6.66
C ASP A 24 20.28 8.69 -7.63
N ASP A 25 21.53 8.22 -7.50
CA ASP A 25 22.62 8.51 -8.44
C ASP A 25 22.26 8.11 -9.89
N SER A 26 21.57 6.99 -10.07
CA SER A 26 21.16 6.51 -11.39
C SER A 26 20.06 7.37 -11.98
N ILE A 27 19.09 7.81 -11.19
CA ILE A 27 18.05 8.76 -11.60
C ILE A 27 18.69 10.09 -11.98
N GLY A 28 19.63 10.61 -11.18
CA GLY A 28 20.35 11.83 -11.48
C GLY A 28 21.05 11.78 -12.84
N ARG A 29 21.67 10.64 -13.21
CA ARG A 29 22.29 10.45 -14.53
C ARG A 29 21.27 10.46 -15.67
N VAL A 30 20.10 9.83 -15.48
CA VAL A 30 19.04 9.83 -16.49
C VAL A 30 18.49 11.23 -16.69
N LEU A 31 18.20 11.96 -15.61
CA LEU A 31 17.71 13.34 -15.70
C LEU A 31 18.73 14.27 -16.37
N GLY A 32 20.00 14.16 -15.98
CA GLY A 32 21.07 14.93 -16.60
C GLY A 32 21.28 14.60 -18.09
N TYR A 33 21.04 13.36 -18.50
CA TYR A 33 21.05 13.00 -19.92
C TYR A 33 19.90 13.67 -20.68
N LEU A 34 18.68 13.64 -20.14
CA LEU A 34 17.52 14.30 -20.77
C LEU A 34 17.75 15.81 -20.95
N ASP A 35 18.33 16.45 -19.93
CA ASP A 35 18.67 17.89 -20.00
C ASP A 35 19.75 18.19 -21.05
N LYS A 36 20.82 17.38 -21.05
CA LYS A 36 21.95 17.53 -21.99
C LYS A 36 21.52 17.35 -23.45
N GLU A 37 20.65 16.40 -23.74
CA GLU A 37 20.19 16.09 -25.09
C GLU A 37 18.98 16.95 -25.52
N GLY A 38 18.51 17.90 -24.68
CA GLY A 38 17.39 18.77 -24.98
C GLY A 38 16.03 18.00 -25.03
N LEU A 39 15.92 16.86 -24.37
CA LEU A 39 14.73 16.03 -24.37
C LEU A 39 13.81 16.30 -23.19
N ALA A 40 14.27 17.05 -22.19
CA ALA A 40 13.61 17.21 -20.91
C ALA A 40 12.20 17.84 -21.03
N ASP A 41 12.02 18.81 -21.92
CA ASP A 41 10.74 19.51 -22.09
C ASP A 41 9.70 18.70 -22.84
N ASN A 42 10.11 17.65 -23.56
CA ASN A 42 9.22 16.76 -24.31
C ASN A 42 9.22 15.32 -23.72
N THR A 43 9.50 15.19 -22.43
CA THR A 43 9.55 13.89 -21.75
C THR A 43 8.77 13.94 -20.45
N ILE A 44 7.83 13.00 -20.27
CA ILE A 44 7.18 12.74 -18.98
C ILE A 44 8.10 11.81 -18.20
N VAL A 45 8.53 12.24 -17.02
CA VAL A 45 9.32 11.41 -16.11
C VAL A 45 8.44 11.00 -14.93
N ILE A 46 8.32 9.69 -14.70
CA ILE A 46 7.55 9.13 -13.59
C ILE A 46 8.50 8.29 -12.75
N TYR A 47 8.59 8.61 -11.46
CA TYR A 47 9.26 7.79 -10.46
C TYR A 47 8.22 7.14 -9.56
N SER A 48 8.21 5.82 -9.51
CA SER A 48 7.30 5.04 -8.68
C SER A 48 7.94 3.69 -8.29
N SER A 49 7.18 2.90 -7.54
CA SER A 49 7.51 1.51 -7.19
C SER A 49 6.29 0.62 -7.43
N ASP A 50 6.52 -0.67 -7.63
CA ASP A 50 5.46 -1.69 -7.71
C ASP A 50 4.82 -1.98 -6.36
N GLN A 51 5.57 -1.77 -5.27
CA GLN A 51 5.20 -2.17 -3.92
C GLN A 51 5.94 -1.34 -2.87
N GLY A 52 5.30 -1.08 -1.73
CA GLY A 52 5.96 -0.61 -0.52
C GLY A 52 6.71 -1.73 0.20
N PHE A 53 7.32 -1.45 1.35
CA PHE A 53 8.10 -2.43 2.08
C PHE A 53 8.20 -2.11 3.57
N TYR A 54 8.08 -3.14 4.42
CA TYR A 54 8.31 -3.04 5.87
C TYR A 54 9.80 -3.11 6.17
N LEU A 55 10.31 -2.10 6.83
CA LEU A 55 11.71 -2.01 7.24
C LEU A 55 11.90 -2.34 8.73
N GLY A 56 11.04 -3.16 9.28
CA GLY A 56 10.97 -3.52 10.70
C GLY A 56 9.67 -3.05 11.36
N ASP A 57 8.88 -2.24 10.67
CA ASP A 57 7.57 -1.79 11.11
C ASP A 57 6.67 -3.00 11.36
N HIS A 58 5.81 -2.96 12.37
CA HIS A 58 5.01 -4.09 12.84
C HIS A 58 5.83 -5.37 13.15
N GLY A 59 7.17 -5.27 13.21
CA GLY A 59 8.08 -6.40 13.34
C GLY A 59 8.25 -7.23 12.07
N TRP A 60 7.95 -6.66 10.90
CA TRP A 60 8.00 -7.32 9.60
C TRP A 60 9.17 -6.82 8.74
N PHE A 61 9.64 -7.73 7.87
CA PHE A 61 10.53 -7.46 6.73
C PHE A 61 9.89 -8.13 5.52
N ASP A 62 8.81 -7.56 5.04
CA ASP A 62 7.92 -8.11 3.99
C ASP A 62 7.18 -6.96 3.31
N LYS A 63 6.23 -7.27 2.42
CA LYS A 63 5.47 -6.31 1.63
C LYS A 63 4.02 -6.72 1.35
N ARG A 64 3.49 -7.74 2.02
CA ARG A 64 2.23 -8.40 1.62
C ARG A 64 1.03 -8.06 2.47
N TRP A 65 1.25 -7.61 3.70
CA TRP A 65 0.15 -7.19 4.56
C TRP A 65 -0.40 -5.84 4.12
N MET A 66 -1.71 -5.62 4.29
CA MET A 66 -2.40 -4.41 3.84
C MET A 66 -2.20 -3.24 4.81
N TYR A 67 -0.97 -2.94 5.26
CA TYR A 67 -0.65 -1.74 6.04
C TYR A 67 -0.02 -0.66 5.16
N GLU A 68 0.05 0.57 5.66
CA GLU A 68 0.50 1.72 4.85
C GLU A 68 1.93 1.54 4.31
N GLU A 69 2.84 0.90 5.03
CA GLU A 69 4.19 0.62 4.56
C GLU A 69 4.21 -0.23 3.27
N SER A 70 3.21 -1.09 3.11
CA SER A 70 3.02 -1.89 1.90
C SER A 70 2.30 -1.12 0.80
N LEU A 71 1.31 -0.30 1.14
CA LEU A 71 0.43 0.34 0.18
C LEU A 71 0.94 1.70 -0.32
N ARG A 72 1.70 2.44 0.49
CA ARG A 72 2.19 3.78 0.15
C ARG A 72 3.50 3.70 -0.62
N MET A 73 3.39 3.59 -1.93
CA MET A 73 4.51 3.73 -2.85
C MET A 73 4.74 5.19 -3.21
N PRO A 74 5.98 5.60 -3.53
CA PRO A 74 6.20 6.92 -4.08
C PRO A 74 5.53 7.05 -5.45
N LEU A 75 4.99 8.22 -5.74
CA LEU A 75 4.59 8.63 -7.09
C LEU A 75 5.01 10.08 -7.28
N ILE A 76 6.06 10.29 -8.06
CA ILE A 76 6.58 11.61 -8.42
C ILE A 76 6.52 11.74 -9.93
N VAL A 77 5.91 12.81 -10.43
CA VAL A 77 5.76 13.03 -11.86
C VAL A 77 6.30 14.41 -12.24
N ARG A 78 7.18 14.44 -13.24
CA ARG A 78 7.63 15.66 -13.92
C ARG A 78 7.05 15.66 -15.34
N TRP A 79 6.24 16.67 -15.65
CA TRP A 79 5.71 16.89 -16.99
C TRP A 79 5.71 18.39 -17.28
N PRO A 80 6.76 18.91 -17.92
CA PRO A 80 6.86 20.33 -18.24
C PRO A 80 5.66 20.82 -19.08
N GLY A 81 5.15 22.00 -18.74
CA GLY A 81 3.99 22.58 -19.41
C GLY A 81 2.62 22.04 -19.00
N VAL A 82 2.55 20.91 -18.29
CA VAL A 82 1.28 20.30 -17.81
C VAL A 82 1.20 20.32 -16.30
N ILE A 83 2.20 19.82 -15.59
CA ILE A 83 2.20 19.77 -14.12
C ILE A 83 2.93 21.01 -13.59
N LYS A 84 2.25 21.79 -12.75
CA LYS A 84 2.86 22.90 -12.04
C LYS A 84 3.90 22.39 -11.04
N PRO A 85 5.17 22.84 -11.10
CA PRO A 85 6.19 22.43 -10.16
C PRO A 85 5.84 22.68 -8.70
N GLY A 86 6.25 21.77 -7.81
CA GLY A 86 6.05 21.88 -6.36
C GLY A 86 4.62 21.62 -5.90
N THR A 87 3.73 21.10 -6.74
CA THR A 87 2.38 20.73 -6.35
C THR A 87 2.35 19.33 -5.71
N ALA A 88 1.41 19.14 -4.77
CA ALA A 88 1.08 17.85 -4.21
C ALA A 88 -0.40 17.52 -4.44
N ASN A 89 -0.70 16.28 -4.74
CA ASN A 89 -2.06 15.77 -4.91
C ASN A 89 -2.34 14.72 -3.83
N HIS A 90 -3.54 14.77 -3.21
CA HIS A 90 -3.93 13.90 -2.11
C HIS A 90 -5.07 12.93 -2.47
N HIS A 91 -5.40 12.79 -3.74
CA HIS A 91 -6.36 11.80 -4.19
C HIS A 91 -5.80 10.37 -4.05
N LEU A 92 -6.70 9.42 -3.84
CA LEU A 92 -6.33 8.01 -3.82
C LEU A 92 -6.02 7.56 -5.25
N VAL A 93 -4.78 7.15 -5.47
CA VAL A 93 -4.29 6.64 -6.75
C VAL A 93 -3.70 5.24 -6.57
N GLN A 94 -3.62 4.48 -7.64
CA GLN A 94 -3.13 3.11 -7.62
C GLN A 94 -2.18 2.88 -8.80
N ASN A 95 -1.28 1.91 -8.70
CA ASN A 95 -0.37 1.59 -9.80
C ASN A 95 -1.08 1.06 -11.05
N LEU A 96 -2.28 0.49 -10.92
CA LEU A 96 -3.10 0.13 -12.08
C LEU A 96 -3.62 1.36 -12.88
N ASP A 97 -3.56 2.56 -12.32
CA ASP A 97 -3.93 3.79 -13.02
C ASP A 97 -2.89 4.22 -14.09
N TYR A 98 -1.69 3.67 -14.05
CA TYR A 98 -0.61 4.09 -14.95
C TYR A 98 -0.88 3.71 -16.40
N ALA A 99 -1.40 2.51 -16.63
CA ALA A 99 -1.66 2.04 -18.00
C ALA A 99 -2.74 2.90 -18.68
N GLU A 100 -3.85 3.20 -17.98
CA GLU A 100 -4.89 4.09 -18.46
C GLU A 100 -4.37 5.50 -18.70
N THR A 101 -3.48 5.98 -17.83
CA THR A 101 -2.84 7.29 -17.99
C THR A 101 -1.98 7.34 -19.25
N PHE A 102 -1.21 6.28 -19.54
CA PHE A 102 -0.38 6.24 -20.74
C PHE A 102 -1.20 6.20 -22.02
N LEU A 103 -2.31 5.46 -22.04
CA LEU A 103 -3.22 5.44 -23.17
C LEU A 103 -3.85 6.81 -23.41
N ASP A 104 -4.35 7.44 -22.35
CA ASP A 104 -5.00 8.76 -22.41
C ASP A 104 -4.00 9.85 -22.88
N VAL A 105 -2.79 9.86 -22.35
CA VAL A 105 -1.73 10.78 -22.79
C VAL A 105 -1.35 10.57 -24.26
N ALA A 106 -1.40 9.33 -24.74
CA ALA A 106 -1.16 9.00 -26.13
C ALA A 106 -2.36 9.30 -27.07
N GLY A 107 -3.51 9.75 -26.52
CA GLY A 107 -4.74 9.99 -27.27
C GLY A 107 -5.43 8.71 -27.75
N LEU A 108 -5.17 7.59 -27.07
CA LEU A 108 -5.75 6.28 -27.36
C LEU A 108 -6.96 6.00 -26.45
N ALA A 109 -7.92 5.25 -26.96
CA ALA A 109 -9.06 4.81 -26.15
C ALA A 109 -8.60 3.84 -25.06
N ILE A 110 -9.12 4.03 -23.85
CA ILE A 110 -8.92 3.11 -22.73
C ILE A 110 -9.90 1.94 -22.88
N PRO A 111 -9.44 0.68 -22.95
CA PRO A 111 -10.30 -0.49 -22.99
C PRO A 111 -11.25 -0.57 -21.78
N GLU A 112 -12.49 -1.03 -21.99
CA GLU A 112 -13.53 -1.07 -20.96
C GLU A 112 -13.24 -2.08 -19.83
N ASP A 113 -12.41 -3.09 -20.07
CA ASP A 113 -12.00 -4.10 -19.10
C ASP A 113 -10.86 -3.65 -18.19
N MET A 114 -10.25 -2.49 -18.44
CA MET A 114 -9.26 -1.90 -17.56
C MET A 114 -9.93 -1.26 -16.34
N GLN A 115 -9.39 -1.54 -15.15
CA GLN A 115 -10.02 -1.16 -13.87
C GLN A 115 -9.43 0.12 -13.26
N GLY A 116 -8.34 0.63 -13.81
CA GLY A 116 -7.72 1.88 -13.39
C GLY A 116 -8.45 3.12 -13.90
N ARG A 117 -7.90 4.26 -13.59
CA ARG A 117 -8.39 5.57 -14.06
C ARG A 117 -7.22 6.42 -14.51
N SER A 118 -7.35 7.11 -15.63
CA SER A 118 -6.32 8.06 -16.05
C SER A 118 -6.05 9.11 -14.98
N LEU A 119 -4.77 9.32 -14.66
CA LEU A 119 -4.30 10.38 -13.76
C LEU A 119 -4.20 11.74 -14.45
N LEU A 120 -4.46 11.82 -15.76
CA LEU A 120 -4.30 13.04 -16.55
C LEU A 120 -5.09 14.24 -15.98
N PRO A 121 -6.34 14.11 -15.53
CA PRO A 121 -7.05 15.21 -14.88
C PRO A 121 -6.32 15.71 -13.62
N LEU A 122 -5.80 14.78 -12.79
CA LEU A 122 -5.06 15.14 -11.57
C LEU A 122 -3.73 15.83 -11.90
N PHE A 123 -3.05 15.43 -12.98
CA PHE A 123 -1.83 16.08 -13.48
C PHE A 123 -2.10 17.51 -13.94
N LYS A 124 -3.27 17.79 -14.49
CA LYS A 124 -3.73 19.14 -14.84
C LYS A 124 -4.21 19.97 -13.65
N GLY A 125 -4.18 19.40 -12.42
CA GLY A 125 -4.65 20.07 -11.21
C GLY A 125 -6.17 20.06 -11.04
N GLU A 126 -6.88 19.24 -11.79
CA GLU A 126 -8.31 19.06 -11.65
C GLU A 126 -8.63 18.12 -10.46
N SER A 127 -9.84 18.22 -9.94
CA SER A 127 -10.40 17.37 -8.88
C SER A 127 -11.75 16.82 -9.32
N PRO A 128 -11.80 15.74 -10.11
CA PRO A 128 -13.05 15.18 -10.57
C PRO A 128 -13.95 14.77 -9.41
N ALA A 129 -15.22 15.20 -9.43
CA ALA A 129 -16.18 14.93 -8.36
C ALA A 129 -16.48 13.44 -8.17
N ASP A 130 -16.30 12.65 -9.22
CA ASP A 130 -16.48 11.20 -9.22
C ASP A 130 -15.19 10.44 -8.94
N TRP A 131 -14.10 11.12 -8.51
CA TRP A 131 -12.86 10.42 -8.18
C TRP A 131 -13.08 9.46 -7.02
N ARG A 132 -12.32 8.34 -7.02
CA ARG A 132 -12.47 7.30 -5.99
C ARG A 132 -12.16 7.82 -4.58
N ASP A 133 -13.02 7.43 -3.63
CA ASP A 133 -12.84 7.70 -2.20
C ASP A 133 -12.30 6.48 -1.43
N SER A 134 -12.19 5.34 -2.10
CA SER A 134 -11.74 4.09 -1.52
C SER A 134 -10.95 3.26 -2.52
N ILE A 135 -10.08 2.42 -2.01
CA ILE A 135 -9.35 1.40 -2.76
C ILE A 135 -9.60 0.03 -2.17
N TYR A 136 -9.61 -0.98 -3.04
CA TYR A 136 -9.75 -2.39 -2.69
C TYR A 136 -8.40 -3.09 -2.79
N TYR A 137 -8.15 -4.02 -1.87
CA TYR A 137 -6.96 -4.86 -1.88
C TYR A 137 -7.35 -6.31 -1.55
N HIS A 138 -6.77 -7.28 -2.26
CA HIS A 138 -6.93 -8.69 -1.97
C HIS A 138 -5.61 -9.44 -2.10
N TYR A 139 -5.24 -10.19 -1.04
CA TYR A 139 -4.10 -11.08 -1.00
C TYR A 139 -4.56 -12.54 -0.89
N LEU A 140 -4.24 -13.33 -1.91
CA LEU A 140 -4.78 -14.69 -2.11
C LEU A 140 -3.81 -15.80 -1.69
N GLU A 141 -2.50 -15.54 -1.68
CA GLU A 141 -1.49 -16.57 -1.45
C GLU A 141 -1.47 -17.01 0.02
N PHE A 142 -1.66 -18.31 0.28
CA PHE A 142 -1.47 -18.91 1.59
C PHE A 142 -1.40 -20.45 1.46
N PRO A 143 -0.44 -21.15 2.14
CA PRO A 143 0.60 -20.56 3.01
C PRO A 143 1.74 -19.87 2.26
N GLY A 144 1.96 -20.18 0.98
CA GLY A 144 3.07 -19.65 0.19
C GLY A 144 4.42 -19.70 0.92
N ALA A 145 5.42 -19.03 0.40
CA ALA A 145 6.75 -18.96 1.03
C ALA A 145 6.78 -18.12 2.32
N HIS A 146 5.85 -17.17 2.46
CA HIS A 146 5.86 -16.17 3.53
C HIS A 146 4.82 -16.41 4.63
N SER A 147 3.90 -17.38 4.42
CA SER A 147 2.82 -17.71 5.36
C SER A 147 1.97 -16.50 5.78
N VAL A 148 1.82 -15.52 4.89
CA VAL A 148 0.92 -14.38 5.07
C VAL A 148 -0.51 -14.85 4.93
N ARG A 149 -1.37 -14.48 5.86
CA ARG A 149 -2.78 -14.89 5.84
C ARG A 149 -3.50 -14.24 4.67
N ARG A 150 -4.40 -15.01 4.05
CA ARG A 150 -5.29 -14.47 3.04
C ARG A 150 -6.14 -13.38 3.66
N HIS A 151 -6.19 -12.25 3.01
CA HIS A 151 -6.97 -11.12 3.48
C HIS A 151 -7.38 -10.22 2.32
N TYR A 152 -8.46 -9.52 2.53
CA TYR A 152 -8.88 -8.43 1.69
C TYR A 152 -9.32 -7.26 2.56
N GLY A 153 -9.44 -6.10 1.95
CA GLY A 153 -9.85 -4.93 2.69
C GLY A 153 -10.17 -3.74 1.83
N VAL A 154 -10.65 -2.70 2.50
CA VAL A 154 -10.91 -1.40 1.94
C VAL A 154 -10.12 -0.34 2.68
N ARG A 155 -9.53 0.60 1.95
CA ARG A 155 -8.83 1.76 2.47
C ARG A 155 -9.52 3.01 1.93
N THR A 156 -10.01 3.86 2.82
CA THR A 156 -10.49 5.21 2.53
C THR A 156 -9.44 6.23 2.91
N ARG A 157 -9.70 7.53 2.75
CA ARG A 157 -8.74 8.58 3.13
C ARG A 157 -8.40 8.58 4.63
N THR A 158 -9.31 8.11 5.47
CA THR A 158 -9.20 8.21 6.94
C THR A 158 -9.24 6.88 7.68
N HIS A 159 -9.71 5.83 7.05
CA HIS A 159 -9.88 4.53 7.71
C HIS A 159 -9.46 3.38 6.80
N LYS A 160 -9.14 2.26 7.44
CA LYS A 160 -8.83 1.00 6.78
C LYS A 160 -9.51 -0.15 7.50
N LEU A 161 -10.23 -1.00 6.75
CA LEU A 161 -10.83 -2.23 7.27
C LEU A 161 -10.20 -3.42 6.54
N ILE A 162 -9.71 -4.41 7.30
CA ILE A 162 -9.06 -5.61 6.77
C ILE A 162 -9.77 -6.84 7.32
N ARG A 163 -10.08 -7.81 6.45
CA ARG A 163 -10.61 -9.12 6.83
C ARG A 163 -9.63 -10.24 6.50
N TYR A 164 -9.24 -10.99 7.50
CA TYR A 164 -8.47 -12.23 7.36
C TYR A 164 -9.44 -13.42 7.29
N TYR A 165 -10.01 -13.65 6.10
CA TYR A 165 -11.16 -14.51 5.91
C TYR A 165 -10.88 -16.00 6.17
N ASN A 166 -9.63 -16.46 6.14
CA ASN A 166 -9.28 -17.83 6.46
C ASN A 166 -9.17 -18.13 7.97
N ILE A 167 -9.22 -17.12 8.82
CA ILE A 167 -9.19 -17.23 10.30
C ILE A 167 -10.32 -16.46 10.97
N ASP A 168 -11.15 -15.79 10.16
CA ASP A 168 -12.29 -14.98 10.59
C ASP A 168 -11.91 -13.86 11.59
N GLU A 169 -10.80 -13.18 11.32
CA GLU A 169 -10.33 -12.04 12.10
C GLU A 169 -10.48 -10.75 11.28
N TRP A 170 -10.71 -9.64 12.00
CA TRP A 170 -10.82 -8.32 11.42
C TRP A 170 -9.90 -7.32 12.10
N GLU A 171 -9.46 -6.33 11.34
CA GLU A 171 -8.78 -5.14 11.85
C GLU A 171 -9.41 -3.89 11.25
N LEU A 172 -9.60 -2.87 12.07
CA LEU A 172 -10.07 -1.54 11.68
C LEU A 172 -9.09 -0.51 12.23
N PHE A 173 -8.64 0.41 11.40
CA PHE A 173 -7.73 1.48 11.80
C PHE A 173 -8.32 2.84 11.47
N ASP A 174 -8.21 3.78 12.40
CA ASP A 174 -8.44 5.21 12.21
C ASP A 174 -7.08 5.86 11.88
N LEU A 175 -6.79 6.02 10.60
CA LEU A 175 -5.49 6.52 10.11
C LEU A 175 -5.23 7.97 10.49
N SER A 176 -6.27 8.71 10.92
CA SER A 176 -6.12 10.08 11.41
C SER A 176 -5.59 10.14 12.83
N LYS A 177 -5.83 9.09 13.63
CA LYS A 177 -5.40 9.00 15.03
C LYS A 177 -4.26 8.01 15.24
N ASP A 178 -4.21 6.98 14.41
CA ASP A 178 -3.20 5.90 14.45
C ASP A 178 -2.66 5.67 13.03
N PRO A 179 -1.88 6.62 12.49
CA PRO A 179 -1.31 6.51 11.15
C PRO A 179 -0.33 5.34 11.00
N ASP A 180 0.22 4.85 12.11
CA ASP A 180 1.13 3.71 12.17
C ASP A 180 0.40 2.37 12.36
N GLU A 181 -0.95 2.35 12.36
CA GLU A 181 -1.78 1.16 12.42
C GLU A 181 -1.41 0.17 13.54
N LEU A 182 -1.13 0.68 14.72
CA LEU A 182 -0.66 -0.12 15.86
C LEU A 182 -1.78 -0.75 16.67
N VAL A 183 -2.96 -0.11 16.69
CA VAL A 183 -4.08 -0.51 17.55
C VAL A 183 -5.38 -0.61 16.77
N SER A 184 -5.83 -1.83 16.49
CA SER A 184 -7.14 -2.04 15.87
C SER A 184 -8.27 -1.54 16.78
N VAL A 185 -9.19 -0.81 16.18
CA VAL A 185 -10.42 -0.30 16.80
C VAL A 185 -11.67 -1.09 16.38
N HIS A 186 -11.48 -2.22 15.69
CA HIS A 186 -12.57 -3.09 15.29
C HIS A 186 -13.40 -3.55 16.50
N GLY A 187 -14.73 -3.50 16.38
CA GLY A 187 -15.67 -3.89 17.44
C GLY A 187 -15.83 -2.88 18.58
N LYS A 188 -15.15 -1.74 18.56
CA LYS A 188 -15.37 -0.68 19.54
C LYS A 188 -16.66 0.07 19.23
N LYS A 189 -17.47 0.36 20.27
CA LYS A 189 -18.79 1.02 20.12
C LYS A 189 -18.72 2.36 19.39
N GLU A 190 -17.71 3.16 19.70
CA GLU A 190 -17.49 4.48 19.12
C GLU A 190 -17.19 4.44 17.60
N TYR A 191 -16.78 3.29 17.08
CA TYR A 191 -16.50 3.08 15.66
C TYR A 191 -17.58 2.24 14.94
N ALA A 192 -18.67 1.89 15.60
CA ALA A 192 -19.69 0.99 15.03
C ALA A 192 -20.31 1.50 13.72
N ALA A 193 -20.56 2.80 13.60
CA ALA A 193 -21.08 3.41 12.37
C ALA A 193 -20.04 3.35 11.24
N VAL A 194 -18.81 3.77 11.50
CA VAL A 194 -17.68 3.72 10.54
C VAL A 194 -17.40 2.30 10.08
N GLN A 195 -17.42 1.35 11.01
CA GLN A 195 -17.22 -0.07 10.68
C GLN A 195 -18.31 -0.56 9.71
N LYS A 196 -19.58 -0.27 9.99
CA LYS A 196 -20.70 -0.63 9.12
C LYS A 196 -20.57 -0.03 7.72
N ASP A 197 -20.21 1.23 7.64
CA ASP A 197 -20.03 1.93 6.34
C ASP A 197 -18.89 1.31 5.53
N LEU A 198 -17.78 0.97 6.18
CA LEU A 198 -16.64 0.29 5.54
C LEU A 198 -16.96 -1.15 5.12
N GLU A 199 -17.74 -1.88 5.89
CA GLU A 199 -18.22 -3.23 5.50
C GLU A 199 -19.13 -3.16 4.27
N GLN A 200 -19.99 -2.14 4.17
CA GLN A 200 -20.83 -1.92 3.00
C GLN A 200 -19.97 -1.54 1.78
N GLU A 201 -19.03 -0.62 1.95
CA GLU A 201 -18.12 -0.20 0.88
C GLU A 201 -17.25 -1.37 0.40
N LEU A 202 -16.71 -2.17 1.31
CA LEU A 202 -15.96 -3.38 1.00
C LEU A 202 -16.78 -4.34 0.14
N SER A 203 -18.05 -4.57 0.53
CA SER A 203 -18.98 -5.42 -0.22
C SER A 203 -19.31 -4.85 -1.61
N ARG A 204 -19.42 -3.53 -1.73
CA ARG A 204 -19.63 -2.84 -3.00
C ARG A 204 -18.42 -3.04 -3.94
N LEU A 205 -17.21 -2.86 -3.42
CA LEU A 205 -15.97 -3.01 -4.18
C LEU A 205 -15.75 -4.45 -4.64
N GLN A 206 -16.02 -5.44 -3.77
CA GLN A 206 -15.96 -6.86 -4.15
C GLN A 206 -16.89 -7.18 -5.33
N LYS A 207 -18.11 -6.65 -5.31
CA LYS A 207 -19.05 -6.81 -6.43
C LYS A 207 -18.57 -6.09 -7.69
N LEU A 208 -18.07 -4.84 -7.55
CA LEU A 208 -17.55 -4.04 -8.65
C LEU A 208 -16.42 -4.75 -9.40
N TYR A 209 -15.49 -5.35 -8.66
CA TYR A 209 -14.34 -6.04 -9.22
C TYR A 209 -14.59 -7.54 -9.46
N SER A 210 -15.83 -8.03 -9.27
CA SER A 210 -16.20 -9.44 -9.42
C SER A 210 -15.30 -10.38 -8.60
N ASP A 211 -14.83 -9.91 -7.44
CA ASP A 211 -13.94 -10.65 -6.57
C ASP A 211 -14.74 -11.43 -5.52
N ASN A 212 -14.89 -12.72 -5.76
CA ASN A 212 -15.57 -13.62 -4.84
C ASN A 212 -14.55 -14.27 -3.91
N GLU A 213 -14.89 -14.40 -2.62
CA GLU A 213 -14.08 -15.22 -1.70
C GLU A 213 -13.87 -16.62 -2.32
N PRO A 214 -12.63 -17.12 -2.38
CA PRO A 214 -12.43 -18.51 -2.76
C PRO A 214 -13.21 -19.39 -1.79
N GLU A 215 -14.05 -20.28 -2.32
CA GLU A 215 -14.84 -21.23 -1.54
C GLU A 215 -13.99 -21.82 -0.40
N LYS A 216 -14.57 -21.87 0.80
CA LYS A 216 -13.92 -22.48 1.97
C LYS A 216 -13.55 -23.91 1.58
N SER A 217 -12.29 -24.11 1.17
CA SER A 217 -11.80 -25.45 0.87
C SER A 217 -12.01 -26.28 2.16
N GLY A 218 -12.89 -27.26 2.09
CA GLY A 218 -13.42 -28.03 3.23
C GLY A 218 -12.43 -28.94 3.95
N LYS A 219 -11.18 -28.52 4.05
CA LYS A 219 -10.18 -29.13 4.93
C LYS A 219 -10.04 -28.28 6.19
N LYS A 220 -10.63 -28.73 7.30
CA LYS A 220 -10.39 -28.20 8.64
C LYS A 220 -8.88 -27.98 8.80
N ALA A 221 -8.46 -26.72 8.75
CA ALA A 221 -7.07 -26.37 9.01
C ALA A 221 -6.72 -26.86 10.41
N LYS A 222 -5.79 -27.79 10.53
CA LYS A 222 -5.24 -28.17 11.84
C LYS A 222 -4.78 -26.88 12.49
N LYS A 223 -5.35 -26.55 13.68
CA LYS A 223 -4.99 -25.37 14.47
C LYS A 223 -3.47 -25.30 14.59
N ASN A 224 -2.84 -24.48 13.81
CA ASN A 224 -1.40 -24.30 13.87
C ASN A 224 -1.08 -23.29 14.97
N THR A 225 -1.08 -23.78 16.22
CA THR A 225 -0.78 -23.00 17.43
C THR A 225 0.61 -22.35 17.41
N LYS A 226 1.49 -22.73 16.47
CA LYS A 226 2.82 -22.10 16.29
C LYS A 226 2.71 -20.65 15.78
N GLY A 227 1.75 -20.32 14.91
CA GLY A 227 1.53 -18.96 14.42
C GLY A 227 1.06 -18.00 15.51
N LEU A 228 0.12 -18.44 16.34
CA LEU A 228 -0.39 -17.67 17.49
C LEU A 228 0.70 -17.38 18.53
N LYS A 229 1.55 -18.39 18.82
CA LYS A 229 2.71 -18.19 19.71
C LYS A 229 3.76 -17.23 19.12
N ARG A 230 3.88 -17.15 17.80
CA ARG A 230 4.79 -16.23 17.12
C ARG A 230 4.24 -14.79 17.14
N LYS A 231 2.93 -14.59 16.92
CA LYS A 231 2.24 -13.28 17.05
C LYS A 231 2.34 -12.76 18.50
N ALA A 232 2.05 -13.60 19.50
CA ALA A 232 2.20 -13.25 20.92
C ALA A 232 3.65 -12.91 21.32
N ARG A 233 4.62 -13.57 20.71
CA ARG A 233 6.05 -13.30 20.95
C ARG A 233 6.50 -11.98 20.31
N GLN A 234 5.93 -11.60 19.15
CA GLN A 234 6.19 -10.35 18.44
C GLN A 234 5.56 -9.16 19.16
N ILE A 235 4.30 -9.26 19.61
CA ILE A 235 3.64 -8.24 20.45
C ILE A 235 4.44 -8.00 21.74
N LYS A 236 5.02 -9.04 22.32
CA LYS A 236 5.88 -8.93 23.50
C LYS A 236 7.21 -8.24 23.20
N LEU A 237 7.76 -8.41 22.00
CA LEU A 237 8.96 -7.69 21.52
C LEU A 237 8.67 -6.21 21.26
N GLN A 238 7.53 -5.88 20.68
CA GLN A 238 7.09 -4.50 20.45
C GLN A 238 6.90 -3.74 21.77
N LYS A 239 6.26 -4.37 22.78
CA LYS A 239 6.13 -3.77 24.11
C LYS A 239 7.46 -3.49 24.80
N VAL A 240 8.48 -4.32 24.57
CA VAL A 240 9.84 -4.13 25.12
C VAL A 240 10.58 -2.98 24.41
N LEU A 241 10.31 -2.73 23.12
CA LEU A 241 10.93 -1.64 22.36
C LEU A 241 10.29 -0.26 22.64
N HIS A 242 9.03 -0.22 23.11
CA HIS A 242 8.30 1.02 23.44
C HIS A 242 8.43 1.46 24.90
N LEU A 243 8.95 0.62 25.78
CA LEU A 243 9.11 0.94 27.22
C LEU A 243 10.45 1.64 27.56
N GLU A 244 11.25 2.02 26.57
CA GLU A 244 12.54 2.72 26.77
C GLU A 244 12.58 4.05 25.94
N LYS A 245 11.48 4.80 25.89
CA LYS A 245 11.48 6.22 25.48
C LYS A 245 11.18 7.08 26.67
#